data_3945cc79c93967a37b43b2cd10189757
#
_entry.id   3945cc79c93967a37b43b2cd10189757
#
_cell.length_a   1.000
_cell.length_b   1.000
_cell.length_c   1.000
_cell.angle_alpha   90.00
_cell.angle_beta   90.00
_cell.angle_gamma   90.00
#
_symmetry.space_group_name_H-M   'P 1'
#
loop_
_entity.id
_entity.type
_entity.pdbx_description
1 polymer ?
#
loop_
_entity_poly.entity_id
_entity_poly.type
_entity_poly.pdbx_seq_one_letter_code
_entity_poly.pdbx_strand_id
1 'polypeptide(L)'
;AQASGQIKSLKVQLGDTVKEGDLIAEIDATTQQNQVLNAQASLDQVTAQRAVQQATLRQAELEFARQQQMLAAEATSRQEYDAAEAQLKTARAQLQSYEAQIKGRETELGTARANLAYTRITAPMDGTVVAVVAEEGRTVNANQTAPTIVMLARLDVVTVNAEISEADVVKIKAGMPVYFTTLGDPDRKYHAKLRQINPAPASIANESSSSSSSSSSSSSSSAVYYNALFDVENPDGTLRIDMTAQVSVLLKQAKGVLMVPSVALGPKRRGDERTVRVLDDKGQPQPRKVTVGINNGASAEILSGLKEGERVVVGEASAAGAAGGGNRGGMQMRVGGPGMGRR
;
A
#
# COMPACT_ATOMS: atom_id res chain seq x y z
N ALA A 1 4.47 14.76 -9.60
CA ALA A 1 5.25 15.99 -9.77
C ALA A 1 4.65 17.14 -8.96
N GLN A 2 5.49 18.06 -8.48
CA GLN A 2 5.07 19.27 -7.74
C GLN A 2 5.15 20.54 -8.59
N ALA A 3 5.82 20.49 -9.73
CA ALA A 3 5.90 21.60 -10.68
C ALA A 3 4.97 21.38 -11.87
N SER A 4 4.42 22.47 -12.40
CA SER A 4 3.65 22.50 -13.65
C SER A 4 4.56 22.95 -14.79
N GLY A 5 4.42 22.35 -15.96
CA GLY A 5 5.19 22.69 -17.15
C GLY A 5 5.21 21.55 -18.16
N GLN A 6 5.90 21.74 -19.28
CA GLN A 6 6.09 20.72 -20.29
C GLN A 6 7.26 19.81 -19.90
N ILE A 7 7.12 18.49 -20.03
CA ILE A 7 8.22 17.53 -19.84
C ILE A 7 9.21 17.71 -20.99
N LYS A 8 10.43 18.14 -20.65
CA LYS A 8 11.49 18.39 -21.62
C LYS A 8 12.22 17.12 -22.01
N SER A 9 12.49 16.26 -21.03
CA SER A 9 13.14 14.99 -21.23
C SER A 9 12.77 13.97 -20.14
N LEU A 10 12.69 12.71 -20.55
CA LEU A 10 12.53 11.56 -19.66
C LEU A 10 13.81 10.74 -19.73
N LYS A 11 14.42 10.48 -18.58
CA LYS A 11 15.75 9.82 -18.48
C LYS A 11 15.67 8.33 -18.19
N VAL A 12 14.47 7.80 -17.95
CA VAL A 12 14.24 6.41 -17.58
C VAL A 12 13.24 5.74 -18.52
N GLN A 13 13.41 4.44 -18.69
CA GLN A 13 12.54 3.57 -19.48
C GLN A 13 11.85 2.53 -18.58
N LEU A 14 10.81 1.90 -19.10
CA LEU A 14 10.13 0.80 -18.44
C LEU A 14 11.11 -0.36 -18.18
N GLY A 15 11.22 -0.81 -16.94
CA GLY A 15 12.11 -1.86 -16.52
C GLY A 15 13.46 -1.39 -15.97
N ASP A 16 13.78 -0.11 -16.07
CA ASP A 16 15.03 0.44 -15.53
C ASP A 16 15.04 0.39 -14.00
N THR A 17 16.18 0.07 -13.42
CA THR A 17 16.41 0.14 -11.98
C THR A 17 17.01 1.49 -11.63
N VAL A 18 16.40 2.21 -10.71
CA VAL A 18 16.80 3.54 -10.26
C VAL A 18 17.12 3.52 -8.78
N LYS A 19 18.02 4.40 -8.34
CA LYS A 19 18.35 4.65 -6.94
C LYS A 19 17.69 5.92 -6.46
N GLU A 20 17.52 6.04 -5.15
CA GLU A 20 17.07 7.28 -4.53
C GLU A 20 17.93 8.48 -4.96
N GLY A 21 17.27 9.52 -5.46
CA GLY A 21 17.93 10.73 -5.97
C GLY A 21 18.26 10.71 -7.47
N ASP A 22 18.16 9.58 -8.17
CA ASP A 22 18.38 9.53 -9.62
C ASP A 22 17.36 10.38 -10.38
N LEU A 23 17.83 11.07 -11.42
CA LEU A 23 16.99 11.95 -12.23
C LEU A 23 16.08 11.12 -13.15
N ILE A 24 14.77 11.25 -12.95
CA ILE A 24 13.74 10.58 -13.73
C ILE A 24 13.30 11.42 -14.92
N ALA A 25 12.94 12.68 -14.68
CA ALA A 25 12.42 13.58 -15.70
C ALA A 25 12.82 15.04 -15.42
N GLU A 26 12.90 15.84 -16.47
CA GLU A 26 13.06 17.28 -16.40
C GLU A 26 11.83 17.97 -17.00
N ILE A 27 11.26 18.91 -16.24
CA ILE A 27 10.23 19.83 -16.70
C ILE A 27 10.92 21.11 -17.20
N ASP A 28 10.34 21.79 -18.19
CA ASP A 28 10.86 23.09 -18.65
C ASP A 28 10.92 24.08 -17.47
N ALA A 29 12.13 24.47 -17.14
CA ALA A 29 12.47 25.29 -15.98
C ALA A 29 12.67 26.77 -16.31
N THR A 30 12.43 27.19 -17.56
CA THR A 30 12.74 28.56 -18.02
C THR A 30 12.09 29.62 -17.15
N THR A 31 10.82 29.46 -16.82
CA THR A 31 10.08 30.41 -15.96
C THR A 31 10.65 30.43 -14.54
N GLN A 32 10.95 29.27 -13.95
CA GLN A 32 11.50 29.14 -12.60
C GLN A 32 12.93 29.69 -12.50
N GLN A 33 13.74 29.50 -13.54
CA GLN A 33 15.07 30.09 -13.63
C GLN A 33 14.99 31.62 -13.63
N ASN A 34 14.09 32.19 -14.43
CA ASN A 34 13.87 33.66 -14.46
C ASN A 34 13.39 34.18 -13.09
N GLN A 35 12.53 33.42 -12.39
CA GLN A 35 12.10 33.76 -11.02
C GLN A 35 13.27 33.80 -10.04
N VAL A 36 14.17 32.83 -10.12
CA VAL A 36 15.40 32.81 -9.27
C VAL A 36 16.28 34.03 -9.59
N LEU A 37 16.51 34.35 -10.87
CA LEU A 37 17.30 35.51 -11.26
C LEU A 37 16.67 36.83 -10.76
N ASN A 38 15.36 36.98 -10.87
CA ASN A 38 14.64 38.17 -10.40
C ASN A 38 14.71 38.30 -8.86
N ALA A 39 14.54 37.18 -8.13
CA ALA A 39 14.67 37.19 -6.68
C ALA A 39 16.10 37.50 -6.23
N GLN A 40 17.11 36.98 -6.94
CA GLN A 40 18.51 37.30 -6.70
C GLN A 40 18.80 38.78 -6.90
N ALA A 41 18.36 39.37 -8.04
CA ALA A 41 18.54 40.78 -8.33
C ALA A 41 17.85 41.69 -7.26
N SER A 42 16.68 41.28 -6.78
CA SER A 42 15.98 42.00 -5.69
C SER A 42 16.75 41.96 -4.37
N LEU A 43 17.38 40.81 -4.04
CA LEU A 43 18.25 40.68 -2.86
C LEU A 43 19.50 41.56 -3.01
N ASP A 44 20.13 41.53 -4.16
CA ASP A 44 21.33 42.35 -4.44
C ASP A 44 21.04 43.87 -4.33
N GLN A 45 19.88 44.30 -4.79
CA GLN A 45 19.42 45.68 -4.67
C GLN A 45 19.29 46.12 -3.20
N VAL A 46 18.62 45.33 -2.35
CA VAL A 46 18.44 45.66 -0.94
C VAL A 46 19.78 45.59 -0.19
N THR A 47 20.66 44.64 -0.57
CA THR A 47 22.01 44.56 -0.01
C THR A 47 22.85 45.81 -0.33
N ALA A 48 22.75 46.33 -1.55
CA ALA A 48 23.39 47.60 -1.91
C ALA A 48 22.83 48.80 -1.09
N GLN A 49 21.50 48.83 -0.88
CA GLN A 49 20.85 49.87 -0.07
C GLN A 49 21.31 49.77 1.41
N ARG A 50 21.47 48.58 1.96
CA ARG A 50 22.04 48.36 3.29
C ARG A 50 23.45 48.93 3.39
N ALA A 51 24.30 48.72 2.36
CA ALA A 51 25.66 49.24 2.35
C ALA A 51 25.68 50.81 2.39
N VAL A 52 24.78 51.47 1.66
CA VAL A 52 24.60 52.92 1.71
C VAL A 52 24.18 53.36 3.12
N GLN A 53 23.21 52.68 3.73
CA GLN A 53 22.73 52.99 5.07
C GLN A 53 23.79 52.73 6.13
N GLN A 54 24.66 51.73 5.96
CA GLN A 54 25.80 51.50 6.84
C GLN A 54 26.81 52.66 6.81
N ALA A 55 27.05 53.26 5.64
CA ALA A 55 27.88 54.44 5.52
C ALA A 55 27.25 55.65 6.24
N THR A 56 25.92 55.85 6.09
CA THR A 56 25.16 56.89 6.79
C THR A 56 25.21 56.70 8.31
N LEU A 57 25.08 55.46 8.81
CA LEU A 57 25.23 55.15 10.22
C LEU A 57 26.62 55.53 10.72
N ARG A 58 27.69 55.16 10.00
CA ARG A 58 29.04 55.51 10.35
C ARG A 58 29.27 57.01 10.47
N GLN A 59 28.69 57.78 9.52
CA GLN A 59 28.72 59.26 9.58
C GLN A 59 28.02 59.77 10.84
N ALA A 60 26.84 59.30 11.19
CA ALA A 60 26.10 59.66 12.40
C ALA A 60 26.87 59.29 13.69
N GLU A 61 27.55 58.15 13.69
CA GLU A 61 28.40 57.71 14.82
C GLU A 61 29.59 58.68 15.04
N LEU A 62 30.26 59.10 13.98
CA LEU A 62 31.38 60.08 14.06
C LEU A 62 30.89 61.42 14.52
N GLU A 63 29.75 61.88 14.05
CA GLU A 63 29.16 63.17 14.44
C GLU A 63 28.73 63.15 15.93
N PHE A 64 28.05 62.07 16.37
CA PHE A 64 27.67 61.90 17.74
C PHE A 64 28.91 61.87 18.68
N ALA A 65 29.95 61.13 18.30
CA ALA A 65 31.19 61.09 19.05
C ALA A 65 31.87 62.49 19.17
N ARG A 66 31.84 63.32 18.09
CA ARG A 66 32.33 64.70 18.09
C ARG A 66 31.53 65.57 19.07
N GLN A 67 30.18 65.53 18.97
CA GLN A 67 29.30 66.32 19.84
C GLN A 67 29.44 65.92 21.30
N GLN A 68 29.66 64.62 21.58
CA GLN A 68 29.93 64.12 22.93
C GLN A 68 31.24 64.72 23.55
N GLN A 69 32.30 64.79 22.74
CA GLN A 69 33.59 65.41 23.18
C GLN A 69 33.44 66.89 23.38
N MET A 70 32.72 67.58 22.51
CA MET A 70 32.48 69.06 22.60
C MET A 70 31.61 69.39 23.81
N LEU A 71 30.61 68.56 24.13
CA LEU A 71 29.78 68.76 25.32
C LEU A 71 30.57 68.57 26.60
N ALA A 72 31.50 67.63 26.65
CA ALA A 72 32.37 67.35 27.74
C ALA A 72 33.39 68.56 27.97
N ALA A 73 33.70 69.30 26.87
CA ALA A 73 34.53 70.48 26.88
C ALA A 73 33.70 71.78 27.02
N GLU A 74 32.38 71.71 27.31
CA GLU A 74 31.45 72.83 27.40
C GLU A 74 31.38 73.68 26.07
N ALA A 75 31.76 73.15 24.94
CA ALA A 75 31.91 73.83 23.66
C ALA A 75 30.69 73.66 22.71
N THR A 76 29.63 73.00 23.15
CA THR A 76 28.38 72.78 22.36
C THR A 76 27.16 72.88 23.28
N SER A 77 25.99 73.10 22.66
CA SER A 77 24.73 73.14 23.38
C SER A 77 24.15 71.68 23.56
N ARG A 78 23.41 71.51 24.67
CA ARG A 78 22.75 70.25 24.95
C ARG A 78 21.76 69.84 23.82
N GLN A 79 21.15 70.85 23.17
CA GLN A 79 20.25 70.62 22.01
C GLN A 79 20.97 70.01 20.82
N GLU A 80 22.20 70.39 20.51
CA GLU A 80 23.02 69.84 19.43
C GLU A 80 23.43 68.39 19.73
N TYR A 81 23.79 68.09 20.97
CA TYR A 81 24.06 66.72 21.42
C TYR A 81 22.83 65.81 21.29
N ASP A 82 21.65 66.23 21.79
CA ASP A 82 20.39 65.52 21.71
C ASP A 82 19.96 65.27 20.24
N ALA A 83 20.20 66.22 19.36
CA ALA A 83 19.96 66.10 17.92
C ALA A 83 20.85 65.01 17.27
N ALA A 84 22.16 65.02 17.61
CA ALA A 84 23.10 64.01 17.10
C ALA A 84 22.76 62.59 17.62
N GLU A 85 22.34 62.48 18.89
CA GLU A 85 21.89 61.23 19.46
C GLU A 85 20.63 60.68 18.75
N ALA A 86 19.65 61.57 18.49
CA ALA A 86 18.43 61.21 17.75
C ALA A 86 18.75 60.76 16.34
N GLN A 87 19.71 61.42 15.65
CA GLN A 87 20.13 61.01 14.31
C GLN A 87 20.84 59.69 14.29
N LEU A 88 21.68 59.38 15.28
CA LEU A 88 22.31 58.08 15.43
C LEU A 88 21.28 56.99 15.65
N LYS A 89 20.30 57.17 16.54
CA LYS A 89 19.22 56.20 16.81
C LYS A 89 18.38 55.96 15.51
N THR A 90 18.09 57.02 14.77
CA THR A 90 17.36 56.88 13.49
C THR A 90 18.13 56.07 12.45
N ALA A 91 19.43 56.37 12.28
CA ALA A 91 20.30 55.62 11.35
C ALA A 91 20.42 54.14 11.73
N ARG A 92 20.51 53.81 13.03
CA ARG A 92 20.50 52.44 13.51
C ARG A 92 19.19 51.72 13.22
N ALA A 93 18.04 52.36 13.48
CA ALA A 93 16.73 51.81 13.20
C ALA A 93 16.52 51.53 11.70
N GLN A 94 17.03 52.47 10.86
CA GLN A 94 16.96 52.26 9.38
C GLN A 94 17.83 51.11 8.93
N LEU A 95 19.06 50.93 9.48
CA LEU A 95 19.90 49.79 9.15
C LEU A 95 19.22 48.47 9.55
N GLN A 96 18.62 48.40 10.73
CA GLN A 96 17.86 47.25 11.20
C GLN A 96 16.66 46.93 10.27
N SER A 97 15.99 47.97 9.74
CA SER A 97 14.91 47.79 8.75
C SER A 97 15.42 47.13 7.47
N TYR A 98 16.58 47.59 6.93
CA TYR A 98 17.16 46.93 5.74
C TYR A 98 17.63 45.51 6.03
N GLU A 99 18.14 45.20 7.20
CA GLU A 99 18.49 43.82 7.59
C GLU A 99 17.26 42.92 7.64
N ALA A 100 16.12 43.40 8.11
CA ALA A 100 14.87 42.69 8.08
C ALA A 100 14.38 42.46 6.64
N GLN A 101 14.54 43.48 5.77
CA GLN A 101 14.18 43.36 4.32
C GLN A 101 15.08 42.35 3.62
N ILE A 102 16.39 42.30 3.87
CA ILE A 102 17.32 41.31 3.33
C ILE A 102 16.82 39.91 3.68
N LYS A 103 16.49 39.65 4.95
CA LYS A 103 15.96 38.36 5.38
C LYS A 103 14.67 37.96 4.66
N GLY A 104 13.80 38.93 4.39
CA GLY A 104 12.60 38.72 3.56
C GLY A 104 12.94 38.29 2.13
N ARG A 105 13.89 39.00 1.47
CA ARG A 105 14.34 38.68 0.11
C ARG A 105 15.11 37.36 0.03
N GLU A 106 15.89 37.02 1.03
CA GLU A 106 16.53 35.68 1.14
C GLU A 106 15.49 34.56 1.18
N THR A 107 14.38 34.76 1.89
CA THR A 107 13.27 33.80 1.94
C THR A 107 12.59 33.67 0.56
N GLU A 108 12.36 34.79 -0.12
CA GLU A 108 11.80 34.76 -1.50
C GLU A 108 12.74 34.04 -2.46
N LEU A 109 14.04 34.28 -2.39
CA LEU A 109 15.03 33.58 -3.19
C LEU A 109 15.05 32.07 -2.85
N GLY A 110 14.96 31.71 -1.56
CA GLY A 110 14.84 30.34 -1.12
C GLY A 110 13.64 29.62 -1.73
N THR A 111 12.48 30.28 -1.73
CA THR A 111 11.25 29.77 -2.35
C THR A 111 11.38 29.59 -3.88
N ALA A 112 11.98 30.59 -4.55
CA ALA A 112 12.22 30.48 -6.00
C ALA A 112 13.18 29.32 -6.35
N ARG A 113 14.23 29.11 -5.56
CA ARG A 113 15.14 27.97 -5.72
C ARG A 113 14.47 26.62 -5.47
N ALA A 114 13.60 26.52 -4.47
CA ALA A 114 12.82 25.32 -4.21
C ALA A 114 11.89 24.99 -5.37
N ASN A 115 11.20 25.99 -5.91
CA ASN A 115 10.35 25.83 -7.10
C ASN A 115 11.15 25.37 -8.33
N LEU A 116 12.36 25.89 -8.50
CA LEU A 116 13.27 25.42 -9.56
C LEU A 116 13.71 23.96 -9.31
N ALA A 117 13.99 23.57 -8.08
CA ALA A 117 14.34 22.21 -7.76
C ALA A 117 13.21 21.21 -8.08
N TYR A 118 11.95 21.59 -7.90
CA TYR A 118 10.79 20.76 -8.24
C TYR A 118 10.62 20.50 -9.75
N THR A 119 11.30 21.24 -10.62
CA THR A 119 11.31 20.96 -12.07
C THR A 119 12.18 19.76 -12.42
N ARG A 120 13.09 19.37 -11.54
CA ARG A 120 13.89 18.15 -11.64
C ARG A 120 13.24 17.06 -10.82
N ILE A 121 12.69 16.07 -11.48
CA ILE A 121 11.99 14.97 -10.82
C ILE A 121 12.97 13.84 -10.59
N THR A 122 13.23 13.57 -9.31
CA THR A 122 14.14 12.50 -8.88
C THR A 122 13.37 11.35 -8.25
N ALA A 123 13.98 10.17 -8.22
CA ALA A 123 13.44 8.99 -7.57
C ALA A 123 13.37 9.19 -6.04
N PRO A 124 12.21 8.96 -5.40
CA PRO A 124 12.05 9.09 -3.95
C PRO A 124 12.57 7.88 -3.18
N MET A 125 12.89 6.78 -3.87
CA MET A 125 13.36 5.52 -3.28
C MET A 125 14.05 4.67 -4.35
N ASP A 126 14.83 3.69 -3.91
CA ASP A 126 15.36 2.65 -4.78
C ASP A 126 14.22 1.77 -5.31
N GLY A 127 14.27 1.42 -6.59
CA GLY A 127 13.25 0.57 -7.19
C GLY A 127 13.39 0.41 -8.70
N THR A 128 12.43 -0.31 -9.28
CA THR A 128 12.32 -0.51 -10.72
C THR A 128 11.15 0.28 -11.27
N VAL A 129 11.32 0.86 -12.46
CA VAL A 129 10.25 1.57 -13.19
C VAL A 129 9.25 0.54 -13.71
N VAL A 130 8.04 0.55 -13.15
CA VAL A 130 6.97 -0.41 -13.51
C VAL A 130 5.97 0.16 -14.49
N ALA A 131 5.84 1.48 -14.56
CA ALA A 131 5.02 2.15 -15.57
C ALA A 131 5.54 3.56 -15.82
N VAL A 132 5.49 3.97 -17.09
CA VAL A 132 5.72 5.33 -17.56
C VAL A 132 4.36 5.88 -17.99
N VAL A 133 3.85 6.88 -17.27
CA VAL A 133 2.51 7.43 -17.48
C VAL A 133 2.55 8.68 -18.36
N ALA A 134 3.62 9.45 -18.25
CA ALA A 134 3.79 10.70 -18.98
C ALA A 134 4.97 10.61 -19.96
N GLU A 135 4.74 11.07 -21.18
CA GLU A 135 5.71 11.08 -22.28
C GLU A 135 6.40 12.44 -22.40
N GLU A 136 7.53 12.48 -23.10
CA GLU A 136 8.22 13.73 -23.46
C GLU A 136 7.29 14.64 -24.29
N GLY A 137 7.37 15.93 -24.04
CA GLY A 137 6.51 16.93 -24.70
C GLY A 137 5.14 17.10 -24.07
N ARG A 138 4.70 16.23 -23.18
CA ARG A 138 3.41 16.37 -22.47
C ARG A 138 3.48 17.47 -21.43
N THR A 139 2.43 18.31 -21.36
CA THR A 139 2.29 19.31 -20.30
C THR A 139 1.63 18.68 -19.08
N VAL A 140 2.25 18.85 -17.92
CA VAL A 140 1.73 18.44 -16.61
C VAL A 140 1.28 19.66 -15.81
N ASN A 141 0.16 19.54 -15.10
CA ASN A 141 -0.40 20.62 -14.29
C ASN A 141 -0.55 20.11 -12.83
N ALA A 142 0.33 20.58 -11.97
CA ALA A 142 0.34 20.23 -10.56
C ALA A 142 -0.70 20.98 -9.70
N ASN A 143 -1.36 22.03 -10.27
CA ASN A 143 -2.31 22.87 -9.53
C ASN A 143 -3.69 22.23 -9.37
N GLN A 144 -4.08 21.31 -10.26
CA GLN A 144 -5.39 20.66 -10.23
C GLN A 144 -5.34 19.28 -9.60
N THR A 145 -4.40 18.45 -10.03
CA THR A 145 -4.16 17.10 -9.50
C THR A 145 -2.67 16.82 -9.56
N ALA A 146 -2.13 16.12 -8.55
CA ALA A 146 -0.73 15.71 -8.58
C ALA A 146 -0.48 14.75 -9.77
N PRO A 147 0.20 15.18 -10.85
CA PRO A 147 0.38 14.33 -12.01
C PRO A 147 1.38 13.22 -11.72
N THR A 148 1.00 11.98 -12.03
CA THR A 148 1.90 10.84 -12.02
C THR A 148 2.71 10.81 -13.30
N ILE A 149 4.04 10.77 -13.20
CA ILE A 149 4.94 10.70 -14.35
C ILE A 149 5.43 9.27 -14.55
N VAL A 150 5.91 8.66 -13.48
CA VAL A 150 6.46 7.30 -13.47
C VAL A 150 5.98 6.60 -12.20
N MET A 151 5.74 5.29 -12.28
CA MET A 151 5.50 4.45 -11.12
C MET A 151 6.76 3.64 -10.84
N LEU A 152 7.23 3.72 -9.60
CA LEU A 152 8.37 2.95 -9.09
C LEU A 152 7.87 1.90 -8.11
N ALA A 153 8.46 0.71 -8.16
CA ALA A 153 8.18 -0.33 -7.20
C ALA A 153 9.45 -1.09 -6.81
N ARG A 154 9.52 -1.53 -5.56
CA ARG A 154 10.51 -2.51 -5.14
C ARG A 154 9.96 -3.89 -5.40
N LEU A 155 10.68 -4.68 -6.18
CA LEU A 155 10.27 -6.02 -6.60
C LEU A 155 10.89 -7.13 -5.75
N ASP A 156 11.80 -6.80 -4.82
CA ASP A 156 12.50 -7.74 -3.93
C ASP A 156 11.53 -8.42 -2.96
N VAL A 157 10.52 -7.67 -2.50
CA VAL A 157 9.47 -8.15 -1.60
C VAL A 157 8.13 -7.76 -2.19
N VAL A 158 7.28 -8.75 -2.40
CA VAL A 158 5.92 -8.55 -2.92
C VAL A 158 4.92 -8.75 -1.79
N THR A 159 4.03 -7.79 -1.61
CA THR A 159 2.91 -7.92 -0.68
C THR A 159 1.72 -8.53 -1.41
N VAL A 160 1.26 -9.67 -0.94
CA VAL A 160 0.04 -10.32 -1.44
C VAL A 160 -1.15 -9.83 -0.65
N ASN A 161 -2.17 -9.37 -1.37
CA ASN A 161 -3.44 -8.95 -0.81
C ASN A 161 -4.49 -10.04 -1.05
N ALA A 162 -4.81 -10.80 -0.01
CA ALA A 162 -5.80 -11.87 -0.08
C ALA A 162 -7.17 -11.38 0.37
N GLU A 163 -8.18 -11.54 -0.49
CA GLU A 163 -9.56 -11.23 -0.16
C GLU A 163 -10.19 -12.40 0.58
N ILE A 164 -10.62 -12.15 1.82
CA ILE A 164 -11.20 -13.15 2.71
C ILE A 164 -12.67 -12.79 2.98
N SER A 165 -13.54 -13.78 2.85
CA SER A 165 -14.97 -13.63 3.15
C SER A 165 -15.19 -13.27 4.63
N GLU A 166 -16.22 -12.48 4.91
CA GLU A 166 -16.65 -12.13 6.28
C GLU A 166 -16.88 -13.38 7.16
N ALA A 167 -17.39 -14.47 6.59
CA ALA A 167 -17.64 -15.72 7.32
C ALA A 167 -16.36 -16.41 7.81
N ASP A 168 -15.23 -16.18 7.15
CA ASP A 168 -13.95 -16.83 7.42
C ASP A 168 -12.97 -15.93 8.15
N VAL A 169 -13.09 -14.60 8.06
CA VAL A 169 -12.17 -13.65 8.71
C VAL A 169 -12.11 -13.84 10.22
N VAL A 170 -13.22 -14.22 10.85
CA VAL A 170 -13.30 -14.47 12.30
C VAL A 170 -12.41 -15.63 12.76
N LYS A 171 -12.11 -16.59 11.87
CA LYS A 171 -11.29 -17.79 12.15
C LYS A 171 -9.79 -17.51 11.97
N ILE A 172 -9.42 -16.41 11.30
CA ILE A 172 -8.07 -16.11 10.87
C ILE A 172 -7.44 -15.10 11.81
N LYS A 173 -6.16 -15.27 12.10
CA LYS A 173 -5.38 -14.38 12.98
C LYS A 173 -4.04 -14.06 12.34
N ALA A 174 -3.51 -12.88 12.65
CA ALA A 174 -2.14 -12.54 12.28
C ALA A 174 -1.15 -13.60 12.80
N GLY A 175 -0.11 -13.87 12.01
CA GLY A 175 0.90 -14.89 12.29
C GLY A 175 0.55 -16.31 11.81
N MET A 176 -0.67 -16.55 11.33
CA MET A 176 -1.03 -17.87 10.77
C MET A 176 -0.22 -18.16 9.51
N PRO A 177 0.20 -19.42 9.30
CA PRO A 177 0.88 -19.85 8.10
C PRO A 177 -0.08 -19.84 6.91
N VAL A 178 0.40 -19.28 5.80
CA VAL A 178 -0.31 -19.23 4.52
C VAL A 178 0.58 -19.79 3.43
N TYR A 179 -0.02 -20.34 2.40
CA TYR A 179 0.67 -20.61 1.15
C TYR A 179 -0.20 -20.16 -0.01
N PHE A 180 0.46 -19.80 -1.09
CA PHE A 180 -0.25 -19.44 -2.31
C PHE A 180 0.44 -20.04 -3.52
N THR A 181 -0.32 -20.14 -4.60
CA THR A 181 0.16 -20.51 -5.93
C THR A 181 -0.27 -19.44 -6.91
N THR A 182 0.53 -19.21 -7.94
CA THR A 182 0.15 -18.30 -9.03
C THR A 182 -0.63 -19.08 -10.08
N LEU A 183 -1.45 -18.39 -10.86
CA LEU A 183 -2.18 -19.02 -11.99
C LEU A 183 -1.24 -19.59 -13.06
N GLY A 184 -0.04 -18.99 -13.21
CA GLY A 184 0.95 -19.47 -14.18
C GLY A 184 1.75 -20.68 -13.74
N ASP A 185 1.84 -20.95 -12.41
CA ASP A 185 2.55 -22.08 -11.83
C ASP A 185 1.77 -22.62 -10.62
N PRO A 186 0.77 -23.47 -10.82
CA PRO A 186 -0.05 -24.02 -9.75
C PRO A 186 0.67 -25.05 -8.88
N ASP A 187 1.79 -25.60 -9.34
CA ASP A 187 2.55 -26.63 -8.62
C ASP A 187 3.54 -26.02 -7.61
N ARG A 188 4.00 -24.80 -7.87
CA ARG A 188 4.94 -24.08 -7.00
C ARG A 188 4.19 -23.39 -5.86
N LYS A 189 4.42 -23.83 -4.63
CA LYS A 189 3.83 -23.27 -3.42
C LYS A 189 4.80 -22.30 -2.77
N TYR A 190 4.35 -21.07 -2.62
CA TYR A 190 5.06 -20.04 -1.86
C TYR A 190 4.51 -20.00 -0.45
N HIS A 191 5.38 -20.14 0.54
CA HIS A 191 5.01 -20.16 1.95
C HIS A 191 5.29 -18.81 2.59
N ALA A 192 4.32 -18.29 3.35
CA ALA A 192 4.43 -17.04 4.07
C ALA A 192 3.70 -17.09 5.41
N LYS A 193 3.75 -16.00 6.15
CA LYS A 193 2.95 -15.80 7.37
C LYS A 193 2.11 -14.55 7.22
N LEU A 194 0.88 -14.65 7.63
CA LEU A 194 -0.06 -13.54 7.61
C LEU A 194 0.45 -12.41 8.50
N ARG A 195 0.72 -11.24 7.90
CA ARG A 195 1.21 -10.07 8.64
C ARG A 195 0.08 -9.39 9.39
N GLN A 196 -1.01 -9.12 8.68
CA GLN A 196 -2.13 -8.37 9.23
C GLN A 196 -3.41 -8.66 8.45
N ILE A 197 -4.54 -8.45 9.11
CA ILE A 197 -5.88 -8.45 8.52
C ILE A 197 -6.43 -7.03 8.69
N ASN A 198 -6.90 -6.42 7.61
CA ASN A 198 -7.50 -5.10 7.69
C ASN A 198 -8.79 -5.15 8.51
N PRO A 199 -8.97 -4.22 9.46
CA PRO A 199 -10.17 -4.22 10.33
C PRO A 199 -11.44 -3.79 9.57
N ALA A 200 -11.30 -3.23 8.38
CA ALA A 200 -12.40 -2.75 7.55
C ALA A 200 -12.33 -3.35 6.14
N PRO A 201 -13.47 -3.60 5.49
CA PRO A 201 -13.51 -4.05 4.11
C PRO A 201 -13.01 -2.95 3.15
N ALA A 202 -12.49 -3.36 1.99
CA ALA A 202 -11.96 -2.44 0.98
C ALA A 202 -13.00 -1.43 0.44
N SER A 203 -14.29 -1.75 0.51
CA SER A 203 -15.39 -0.88 0.07
C SER A 203 -15.44 0.46 0.82
N ILE A 204 -15.08 0.50 2.11
CA ILE A 204 -15.10 1.74 2.90
C ILE A 204 -14.10 2.78 2.38
N ALA A 205 -12.94 2.36 1.89
CA ALA A 205 -11.96 3.27 1.32
C ALA A 205 -12.44 3.89 -0.01
N ASN A 206 -13.24 3.16 -0.77
CA ASN A 206 -13.79 3.62 -2.04
C ASN A 206 -14.99 4.57 -1.88
N GLU A 207 -15.78 4.41 -0.82
CA GLU A 207 -16.91 5.31 -0.53
C GLU A 207 -16.45 6.72 -0.17
N SER A 208 -15.32 6.88 0.50
CA SER A 208 -14.77 8.19 0.87
C SER A 208 -14.22 8.99 -0.32
N SER A 209 -13.91 8.33 -1.45
CA SER A 209 -13.40 8.99 -2.67
C SER A 209 -14.48 9.34 -3.69
N SER A 210 -15.71 8.85 -3.54
CA SER A 210 -16.80 9.00 -4.52
C SER A 210 -17.87 10.04 -4.17
N SER A 211 -17.61 10.96 -3.25
CA SER A 211 -18.58 11.97 -2.80
C SER A 211 -18.95 13.05 -3.83
N SER A 212 -18.64 12.88 -5.13
CA SER A 212 -18.96 13.87 -6.19
C SER A 212 -19.68 13.34 -7.43
N SER A 213 -20.18 12.11 -7.45
CA SER A 213 -21.04 11.67 -8.56
C SER A 213 -22.20 10.81 -8.04
N SER A 214 -23.35 11.45 -7.89
CA SER A 214 -24.64 10.79 -7.70
C SER A 214 -25.02 10.04 -8.97
N SER A 215 -24.57 8.81 -9.10
CA SER A 215 -25.18 7.84 -10.01
C SER A 215 -25.75 6.71 -9.16
N SER A 216 -27.07 6.60 -9.19
CA SER A 216 -27.90 5.54 -8.64
C SER A 216 -27.37 4.17 -9.11
N SER A 217 -26.48 3.58 -8.33
CA SER A 217 -26.15 2.17 -8.49
C SER A 217 -27.06 1.36 -7.57
N SER A 218 -27.93 0.54 -8.19
CA SER A 218 -28.65 -0.53 -7.59
C SER A 218 -27.83 -1.24 -6.53
N SER A 219 -28.34 -1.29 -5.30
CA SER A 219 -27.79 -2.07 -4.20
C SER A 219 -27.88 -3.57 -4.51
N SER A 220 -26.97 -4.07 -5.35
CA SER A 220 -26.62 -5.47 -5.31
C SER A 220 -25.88 -5.68 -3.99
N SER A 221 -26.37 -6.56 -3.14
CA SER A 221 -25.66 -7.00 -1.92
C SER A 221 -24.37 -7.68 -2.36
N SER A 222 -23.32 -6.88 -2.55
CA SER A 222 -21.99 -7.40 -2.83
C SER A 222 -21.49 -8.09 -1.57
N ALA A 223 -20.96 -9.30 -1.71
CA ALA A 223 -20.34 -10.01 -0.59
C ALA A 223 -19.23 -9.14 0.01
N VAL A 224 -19.17 -9.08 1.35
CA VAL A 224 -18.17 -8.30 2.06
C VAL A 224 -16.89 -9.11 2.15
N TYR A 225 -15.78 -8.51 1.67
CA TYR A 225 -14.44 -9.09 1.74
C TYR A 225 -13.50 -8.23 2.58
N TYR A 226 -12.69 -8.89 3.37
CA TYR A 226 -11.63 -8.29 4.17
C TYR A 226 -10.27 -8.60 3.57
N ASN A 227 -9.38 -7.62 3.55
CA ASN A 227 -8.04 -7.79 3.00
C ASN A 227 -7.09 -8.32 4.07
N ALA A 228 -6.44 -9.44 3.78
CA ALA A 228 -5.36 -9.98 4.55
C ALA A 228 -4.04 -9.83 3.79
N LEU A 229 -3.05 -9.25 4.45
CA LEU A 229 -1.78 -8.88 3.85
C LEU A 229 -0.66 -9.78 4.38
N PHE A 230 0.19 -10.24 3.47
CA PHE A 230 1.42 -10.93 3.82
C PHE A 230 2.51 -10.66 2.78
N ASP A 231 3.76 -10.63 3.25
CA ASP A 231 4.90 -10.31 2.44
C ASP A 231 5.64 -11.59 2.03
N VAL A 232 6.15 -11.60 0.81
CA VAL A 232 6.89 -12.72 0.23
C VAL A 232 8.14 -12.19 -0.43
N GLU A 233 9.28 -12.80 -0.11
CA GLU A 233 10.54 -12.52 -0.79
C GLU A 233 10.49 -13.01 -2.24
N ASN A 234 10.99 -12.21 -3.15
CA ASN A 234 10.98 -12.46 -4.59
C ASN A 234 12.40 -12.37 -5.19
N PRO A 235 13.34 -13.22 -4.74
CA PRO A 235 14.72 -13.14 -5.20
C PRO A 235 14.86 -13.44 -6.71
N ASP A 236 13.99 -14.26 -7.26
CA ASP A 236 14.01 -14.67 -8.65
C ASP A 236 13.31 -13.66 -9.59
N GLY A 237 12.66 -12.61 -9.07
CA GLY A 237 11.89 -11.65 -9.86
C GLY A 237 10.70 -12.25 -10.62
N THR A 238 10.29 -13.47 -10.27
CA THR A 238 9.19 -14.18 -10.96
C THR A 238 7.81 -13.64 -10.62
N LEU A 239 7.64 -13.11 -9.41
CA LEU A 239 6.41 -12.46 -8.98
C LEU A 239 6.39 -11.03 -9.49
N ARG A 240 5.33 -10.67 -10.22
CA ARG A 240 5.12 -9.32 -10.76
C ARG A 240 3.91 -8.67 -10.10
N ILE A 241 3.83 -7.35 -10.24
CA ILE A 241 2.71 -6.56 -9.76
C ILE A 241 1.43 -6.98 -10.49
N ASP A 242 0.30 -6.95 -9.79
CA ASP A 242 -1.04 -7.30 -10.28
C ASP A 242 -1.19 -8.75 -10.77
N MET A 243 -0.30 -9.67 -10.35
CA MET A 243 -0.50 -11.09 -10.58
C MET A 243 -1.62 -11.64 -9.69
N THR A 244 -2.47 -12.47 -10.27
CA THR A 244 -3.49 -13.19 -9.50
C THR A 244 -2.89 -14.42 -8.84
N ALA A 245 -3.18 -14.60 -7.56
CA ALA A 245 -2.71 -15.73 -6.77
C ALA A 245 -3.88 -16.41 -6.07
N GLN A 246 -3.81 -17.73 -5.96
CA GLN A 246 -4.74 -18.50 -5.14
C GLN A 246 -4.12 -18.73 -3.76
N VAL A 247 -4.71 -18.10 -2.74
CA VAL A 247 -4.21 -18.12 -1.36
C VAL A 247 -4.96 -19.16 -0.53
N SER A 248 -4.21 -19.94 0.24
CA SER A 248 -4.74 -20.92 1.19
C SER A 248 -4.20 -20.63 2.58
N VAL A 249 -5.10 -20.36 3.52
CA VAL A 249 -4.75 -20.12 4.93
C VAL A 249 -4.85 -21.41 5.72
N LEU A 250 -3.80 -21.80 6.41
CA LEU A 250 -3.75 -23.00 7.23
C LEU A 250 -4.32 -22.70 8.62
N LEU A 251 -5.57 -23.06 8.85
CA LEU A 251 -6.23 -22.86 10.15
C LEU A 251 -5.70 -23.78 11.24
N LYS A 252 -5.41 -25.03 10.89
CA LYS A 252 -4.87 -26.05 11.80
C LYS A 252 -3.97 -27.00 11.03
N GLN A 253 -2.90 -27.42 11.62
CA GLN A 253 -1.97 -28.42 11.06
C GLN A 253 -1.58 -29.41 12.13
N ALA A 254 -1.64 -30.67 11.82
CA ALA A 254 -1.07 -31.74 12.62
C ALA A 254 -0.02 -32.48 11.79
N LYS A 255 1.15 -32.79 12.39
CA LYS A 255 2.25 -33.51 11.74
C LYS A 255 2.50 -34.82 12.50
N GLY A 256 2.78 -35.89 11.76
CA GLY A 256 3.09 -37.18 12.38
C GLY A 256 1.92 -37.85 13.10
N VAL A 257 0.68 -37.59 12.63
CA VAL A 257 -0.56 -38.12 13.24
C VAL A 257 -1.15 -39.24 12.43
N LEU A 258 -1.85 -40.10 13.12
CA LEU A 258 -2.58 -41.20 12.51
C LEU A 258 -3.78 -40.69 11.75
N MET A 259 -3.90 -41.00 10.46
CA MET A 259 -4.98 -40.52 9.60
C MET A 259 -5.86 -41.67 9.10
N VAL A 260 -7.15 -41.41 9.03
CA VAL A 260 -8.15 -42.32 8.45
C VAL A 260 -8.99 -41.56 7.42
N PRO A 261 -9.38 -42.14 6.27
CA PRO A 261 -10.32 -41.51 5.36
C PRO A 261 -11.61 -41.12 6.09
N SER A 262 -12.08 -39.89 5.87
CA SER A 262 -13.29 -39.37 6.55
C SER A 262 -14.54 -40.22 6.29
N VAL A 263 -14.59 -40.94 5.16
CA VAL A 263 -15.68 -41.85 4.79
C VAL A 263 -15.77 -43.08 5.73
N ALA A 264 -14.66 -43.46 6.39
CA ALA A 264 -14.64 -44.54 7.35
C ALA A 264 -15.20 -44.14 8.72
N LEU A 265 -15.42 -42.85 8.94
CA LEU A 265 -15.97 -42.33 10.19
C LEU A 265 -17.50 -42.49 10.21
N GLY A 266 -18.00 -43.13 11.20
CA GLY A 266 -19.45 -43.19 11.47
C GLY A 266 -20.02 -41.86 11.92
N PRO A 267 -21.33 -41.77 12.16
CA PRO A 267 -22.01 -40.55 12.56
C PRO A 267 -21.41 -39.96 13.85
N LYS A 268 -21.43 -38.62 13.89
CA LYS A 268 -20.94 -37.86 15.05
C LYS A 268 -21.79 -38.19 16.28
N ARG A 269 -21.15 -38.59 17.37
CA ARG A 269 -21.77 -38.78 18.67
C ARG A 269 -21.54 -37.54 19.57
N ARG A 270 -21.44 -37.70 20.84
CA ARG A 270 -21.24 -36.61 21.81
C ARG A 270 -19.80 -36.08 21.73
N GLY A 271 -19.61 -34.80 21.43
CA GLY A 271 -18.25 -34.23 21.31
C GLY A 271 -17.54 -34.61 20.00
N ASP A 272 -16.24 -34.90 20.09
CA ASP A 272 -15.38 -35.30 18.94
C ASP A 272 -15.22 -36.83 18.84
N GLU A 273 -16.05 -37.60 19.58
CA GLU A 273 -16.09 -39.06 19.49
C GLU A 273 -16.86 -39.52 18.26
N ARG A 274 -16.25 -40.44 17.52
CA ARG A 274 -16.86 -41.15 16.38
C ARG A 274 -16.63 -42.67 16.51
N THR A 275 -17.37 -43.42 15.74
CA THR A 275 -17.19 -44.88 15.67
C THR A 275 -16.53 -45.21 14.34
N VAL A 276 -15.50 -46.03 14.36
CA VAL A 276 -14.82 -46.58 13.19
C VAL A 276 -14.93 -48.08 13.22
N ARG A 277 -15.16 -48.73 12.08
CA ARG A 277 -15.14 -50.19 11.97
C ARG A 277 -13.72 -50.66 11.66
N VAL A 278 -13.10 -51.37 12.58
CA VAL A 278 -11.76 -51.94 12.45
C VAL A 278 -11.91 -53.44 12.17
N LEU A 279 -11.12 -53.98 11.24
CA LEU A 279 -11.06 -55.39 10.97
C LEU A 279 -10.19 -56.08 12.05
N ASP A 280 -10.78 -57.08 12.74
CA ASP A 280 -10.07 -57.95 13.63
C ASP A 280 -9.21 -58.98 12.86
N ASP A 281 -8.29 -59.70 13.51
CA ASP A 281 -7.40 -60.71 12.91
C ASP A 281 -8.18 -61.81 12.15
N LYS A 282 -9.47 -61.94 12.43
CA LYS A 282 -10.41 -62.84 11.75
C LYS A 282 -11.16 -62.25 10.58
N GLY A 283 -10.85 -60.97 10.24
CA GLY A 283 -11.49 -60.24 9.12
C GLY A 283 -12.92 -59.77 9.43
N GLN A 284 -13.36 -59.77 10.70
CA GLN A 284 -14.69 -59.26 11.05
C GLN A 284 -14.65 -57.81 11.47
N PRO A 285 -15.58 -56.95 10.98
CA PRO A 285 -15.63 -55.55 11.33
C PRO A 285 -16.15 -55.32 12.73
N GLN A 286 -15.33 -54.81 13.63
CA GLN A 286 -15.70 -54.46 15.00
C GLN A 286 -15.83 -52.94 15.15
N PRO A 287 -16.94 -52.42 15.71
CA PRO A 287 -17.11 -50.99 15.96
C PRO A 287 -16.24 -50.59 17.15
N ARG A 288 -15.30 -49.65 16.92
CA ARG A 288 -14.44 -49.09 17.96
C ARG A 288 -14.67 -47.56 18.06
N LYS A 289 -14.69 -47.08 19.30
CA LYS A 289 -14.78 -45.63 19.56
C LYS A 289 -13.41 -45.01 19.35
N VAL A 290 -13.38 -43.90 18.64
CA VAL A 290 -12.18 -43.10 18.34
C VAL A 290 -12.43 -41.65 18.63
N THR A 291 -11.41 -40.94 19.11
CA THR A 291 -11.46 -39.50 19.24
C THR A 291 -10.83 -38.88 17.98
N VAL A 292 -11.61 -38.05 17.31
CA VAL A 292 -11.20 -37.42 16.05
C VAL A 292 -10.72 -36.00 16.34
N GLY A 293 -9.54 -35.65 15.82
CA GLY A 293 -8.99 -34.31 15.87
C GLY A 293 -9.40 -33.47 14.65
N ILE A 294 -8.42 -33.12 13.82
CA ILE A 294 -8.65 -32.34 12.60
C ILE A 294 -9.30 -33.21 11.53
N ASN A 295 -10.36 -32.72 10.91
CA ASN A 295 -11.03 -33.36 9.78
C ASN A 295 -11.17 -32.37 8.64
N ASN A 296 -10.57 -32.69 7.48
CA ASN A 296 -10.59 -31.84 6.30
C ASN A 296 -11.63 -32.31 5.22
N GLY A 297 -12.51 -33.24 5.60
CA GLY A 297 -13.50 -33.83 4.68
C GLY A 297 -12.99 -35.03 3.87
N ALA A 298 -11.72 -35.09 3.51
CA ALA A 298 -11.10 -36.24 2.84
C ALA A 298 -10.46 -37.20 3.86
N SER A 299 -9.71 -36.69 4.83
CA SER A 299 -9.03 -37.45 5.89
C SER A 299 -9.31 -36.84 7.25
N ALA A 300 -9.30 -37.66 8.27
CA ALA A 300 -9.48 -37.25 9.64
C ALA A 300 -8.32 -37.79 10.52
N GLU A 301 -7.85 -36.92 11.39
CA GLU A 301 -6.87 -37.22 12.41
C GLU A 301 -7.51 -38.05 13.52
N ILE A 302 -6.82 -39.07 13.98
CA ILE A 302 -7.23 -39.87 15.11
C ILE A 302 -6.29 -39.62 16.28
N LEU A 303 -6.83 -39.02 17.33
CA LEU A 303 -6.09 -38.71 18.56
C LEU A 303 -5.96 -39.93 19.48
N SER A 304 -6.98 -40.80 19.49
CA SER A 304 -6.96 -42.03 20.31
C SER A 304 -7.94 -43.06 19.77
N GLY A 305 -7.69 -44.34 20.09
CA GLY A 305 -8.61 -45.44 19.76
C GLY A 305 -8.18 -46.33 18.60
N LEU A 306 -7.12 -45.96 17.84
CA LEU A 306 -6.52 -46.76 16.78
C LEU A 306 -5.01 -46.88 16.96
N LYS A 307 -4.42 -47.95 16.45
CA LYS A 307 -2.98 -48.16 16.35
C LYS A 307 -2.54 -48.12 14.88
N GLU A 308 -1.29 -47.75 14.65
CA GLU A 308 -0.69 -47.78 13.32
C GLU A 308 -0.71 -49.20 12.73
N GLY A 309 -1.12 -49.34 11.46
CA GLY A 309 -1.21 -50.61 10.77
C GLY A 309 -2.58 -51.32 10.88
N GLU A 310 -3.50 -50.86 11.73
CA GLU A 310 -4.84 -51.45 11.82
C GLU A 310 -5.65 -51.15 10.54
N ARG A 311 -6.39 -52.15 10.03
CA ARG A 311 -7.22 -52.02 8.82
C ARG A 311 -8.59 -51.48 9.19
N VAL A 312 -9.00 -50.39 8.50
CA VAL A 312 -10.28 -49.72 8.70
C VAL A 312 -11.19 -49.94 7.51
N VAL A 313 -12.46 -50.24 7.74
CA VAL A 313 -13.46 -50.44 6.70
C VAL A 313 -13.93 -49.07 6.16
N VAL A 314 -13.69 -48.81 4.89
CA VAL A 314 -13.98 -47.52 4.21
C VAL A 314 -15.35 -47.47 3.57
N GLY A 315 -16.07 -48.60 3.47
CA GLY A 315 -17.42 -48.66 2.91
C GLY A 315 -17.96 -50.06 2.96
N GLU A 316 -19.27 -50.22 2.98
CA GLU A 316 -19.88 -51.51 2.68
C GLU A 316 -19.89 -51.65 1.17
N ALA A 317 -19.24 -52.70 0.63
CA ALA A 317 -19.55 -53.18 -0.72
C ALA A 317 -21.04 -53.55 -0.68
N SER A 318 -21.87 -52.82 -1.35
CA SER A 318 -23.28 -53.12 -1.52
C SER A 318 -23.35 -54.49 -2.20
N ALA A 319 -23.57 -55.51 -1.43
CA ALA A 319 -23.90 -56.85 -1.91
C ALA A 319 -25.37 -56.80 -2.44
N ALA A 320 -25.56 -56.08 -3.53
CA ALA A 320 -26.79 -56.10 -4.30
C ALA A 320 -26.55 -56.91 -5.56
N GLY A 321 -26.71 -58.23 -5.41
CA GLY A 321 -26.68 -59.07 -6.62
C GLY A 321 -26.60 -60.55 -6.35
N ALA A 322 -27.46 -61.13 -5.50
CA ALA A 322 -27.80 -62.57 -5.62
C ALA A 322 -29.06 -62.87 -4.78
N ALA A 323 -30.22 -62.78 -5.41
CA ALA A 323 -31.34 -63.66 -5.18
C ALA A 323 -32.52 -63.22 -6.02
N GLY A 324 -32.79 -63.90 -7.04
CA GLY A 324 -33.96 -64.73 -7.19
C GLY A 324 -35.10 -64.12 -7.94
N GLY A 325 -35.22 -64.52 -9.14
CA GLY A 325 -36.27 -65.26 -9.78
C GLY A 325 -37.73 -64.83 -9.57
N GLY A 326 -38.40 -64.58 -10.67
CA GLY A 326 -39.81 -64.93 -10.85
C GLY A 326 -40.81 -63.82 -10.64
N ASN A 327 -41.43 -63.26 -11.59
CA ASN A 327 -42.63 -63.72 -12.23
C ASN A 327 -43.22 -62.64 -13.18
N ARG A 328 -43.78 -63.21 -14.20
CA ARG A 328 -44.53 -62.61 -15.27
C ARG A 328 -45.63 -61.62 -14.86
N GLY A 329 -45.87 -60.62 -15.69
CA GLY A 329 -47.11 -59.88 -15.72
C GLY A 329 -47.04 -58.74 -16.75
N GLY A 330 -47.42 -59.04 -17.97
CA GLY A 330 -47.59 -58.07 -19.05
C GLY A 330 -48.78 -57.16 -18.77
N MET A 331 -48.77 -55.97 -19.32
CA MET A 331 -49.89 -55.29 -19.95
C MET A 331 -49.48 -54.01 -20.60
N GLN A 332 -49.50 -54.07 -21.95
CA GLN A 332 -50.14 -53.19 -22.94
C GLN A 332 -50.00 -51.65 -22.81
N MET A 333 -49.39 -51.19 -23.84
CA MET A 333 -49.64 -49.99 -24.65
C MET A 333 -50.82 -49.09 -24.27
N ARG A 334 -50.57 -47.80 -24.25
CA ARG A 334 -51.46 -46.86 -24.99
C ARG A 334 -50.66 -45.62 -25.46
N VAL A 335 -50.67 -45.53 -26.75
CA VAL A 335 -50.34 -44.39 -27.60
C VAL A 335 -51.39 -43.31 -27.47
N GLY A 336 -51.08 -42.09 -27.44
CA GLY A 336 -51.96 -40.93 -27.52
C GLY A 336 -51.16 -39.64 -27.74
N GLY A 337 -51.24 -39.19 -28.87
CA GLY A 337 -50.66 -38.21 -29.71
C GLY A 337 -51.09 -36.75 -29.44
N PRO A 338 -50.77 -35.79 -30.34
CA PRO A 338 -50.34 -34.49 -30.00
C PRO A 338 -51.44 -33.42 -30.00
N GLY A 339 -51.26 -32.37 -29.23
CA GLY A 339 -52.12 -31.17 -29.20
C GLY A 339 -51.33 -29.89 -29.32
N MET A 340 -51.44 -29.26 -30.46
CA MET A 340 -51.12 -27.89 -30.83
C MET A 340 -51.85 -26.86 -29.99
N GLY A 341 -51.28 -25.66 -29.87
CA GLY A 341 -52.01 -24.42 -29.61
C GLY A 341 -51.20 -23.35 -28.88
N ARG A 342 -50.54 -22.51 -29.64
CA ARG A 342 -50.73 -21.07 -29.83
C ARG A 342 -51.29 -20.28 -28.61
N ARG A 343 -50.54 -19.44 -28.01
CA ARG A 343 -50.49 -17.96 -28.19
C ARG A 343 -49.33 -17.36 -27.43
#